data_67458d0ee6b0d6e21bd6137a25a254bd
#
_entry.id   67458d0ee6b0d6e21bd6137a25a254bd
#
_cell.length_a   1.000
_cell.length_b   1.000
_cell.length_c   1.000
_cell.angle_alpha   90.00
_cell.angle_beta   90.00
_cell.angle_gamma   90.00
#
_symmetry.space_group_name_H-M   'P 1'
#
loop_
_entity.id
_entity.type
_entity.pdbx_description
1 polymer ?
#
loop_
_entity_poly.entity_id
_entity_poly.type
_entity_poly.pdbx_seq_one_letter_code
_entity_poly.pdbx_strand_id
1 'polypeptide(L)'
;MEKKSEGAEINVNEKTNSLIKWIFMGTTLIFLATTIVFLSLFVHEKNKDKEIKNPNDPINITNEWDKTFKKSDKVNHKKVTFHNRFGITLVGDLYEPKEKGDGKLAAIALCGPFGAVKEQASGLYAQNMAERGFITLAFDPSFTGESGGLPRDLNSPDINTDDFSAAVDYLSLQDNIDPEKIAIIGICGFGGYALNVASIDPRIKVTVVSTMYDMSRIIAYGYNDITTPEQRYNTRISLAQQRIIDYKNGYYATQGGNPEERPNGPLFLQQYWDYYKTERGYHKRSVNSNKGWLTTAQSSLLNTKLLQFTNEIKNAVLMIHGKEAHSLYFGRDAYSKLTTPNKEFMEIDGAYHCDLYDNLDVIPFDYIKEYINNHLN
;
A
#
# COMPACT_ATOMS: atom_id res chain seq x y z
N MET A 1 -54.69 -5.28 86.29
CA MET A 1 -54.98 -4.53 85.03
C MET A 1 -53.77 -3.72 84.56
N GLU A 2 -52.63 -4.36 84.35
CA GLU A 2 -51.41 -3.71 83.89
C GLU A 2 -50.56 -4.70 83.09
N LYS A 3 -50.92 -4.93 81.84
CA LYS A 3 -50.06 -5.73 80.89
C LYS A 3 -50.49 -5.55 79.44
N LYS A 4 -50.81 -4.35 78.98
CA LYS A 4 -51.18 -4.10 77.59
C LYS A 4 -50.58 -2.86 76.91
N SER A 5 -49.68 -2.09 77.57
CA SER A 5 -49.05 -0.89 76.97
C SER A 5 -47.64 -1.04 76.44
N GLU A 6 -46.87 -1.99 76.93
CA GLU A 6 -45.48 -2.17 76.51
C GLU A 6 -45.25 -2.83 75.14
N GLY A 7 -46.21 -3.68 74.74
CA GLY A 7 -46.06 -4.40 73.43
C GLY A 7 -46.35 -3.52 72.19
N ALA A 8 -47.01 -2.42 72.32
CA ALA A 8 -47.40 -1.56 71.20
C ALA A 8 -46.30 -0.51 70.85
N GLU A 9 -45.56 -0.01 71.86
CA GLU A 9 -44.50 0.97 71.65
C GLU A 9 -43.23 0.32 71.03
N ILE A 10 -42.89 -0.88 71.38
CA ILE A 10 -41.77 -1.61 70.83
C ILE A 10 -41.94 -1.92 69.30
N ASN A 11 -43.22 -2.16 68.90
CA ASN A 11 -43.51 -2.50 67.49
C ASN A 11 -43.52 -1.27 66.57
N VAL A 12 -43.76 -0.11 67.07
CA VAL A 12 -43.74 1.17 66.32
C VAL A 12 -42.26 1.59 66.09
N ASN A 13 -41.44 1.43 67.11
CA ASN A 13 -40.01 1.81 67.02
C ASN A 13 -39.22 0.86 66.08
N GLU A 14 -39.51 -0.44 66.04
CA GLU A 14 -38.86 -1.37 65.11
C GLU A 14 -39.27 -1.10 63.63
N LYS A 15 -40.53 -0.82 63.37
CA LYS A 15 -41.02 -0.46 62.04
C LYS A 15 -40.42 0.87 61.55
N THR A 16 -40.31 1.84 62.44
CA THR A 16 -39.71 3.16 62.09
C THR A 16 -38.21 3.05 61.82
N ASN A 17 -37.45 2.26 62.63
CA ASN A 17 -36.04 1.97 62.39
C ASN A 17 -35.80 1.16 61.12
N SER A 18 -36.69 0.23 60.78
CA SER A 18 -36.63 -0.50 59.51
C SER A 18 -36.88 0.42 58.31
N LEU A 19 -37.88 1.30 58.37
CA LEU A 19 -38.18 2.26 57.30
C LEU A 19 -37.01 3.23 57.05
N ILE A 20 -36.40 3.74 58.12
CA ILE A 20 -35.22 4.61 58.04
C ILE A 20 -34.03 3.88 57.39
N LYS A 21 -33.78 2.63 57.73
CA LYS A 21 -32.74 1.79 57.10
C LYS A 21 -33.00 1.60 55.59
N TRP A 22 -34.24 1.35 55.19
CA TRP A 22 -34.59 1.20 53.78
C TRP A 22 -34.46 2.52 52.99
N ILE A 23 -34.78 3.65 53.58
CA ILE A 23 -34.59 4.98 53.00
C ILE A 23 -33.09 5.28 52.83
N PHE A 24 -32.27 5.04 53.85
CA PHE A 24 -30.83 5.21 53.77
C PHE A 24 -30.17 4.28 52.71
N MET A 25 -30.62 3.03 52.64
CA MET A 25 -30.11 2.07 51.67
C MET A 25 -30.52 2.46 50.23
N GLY A 26 -31.73 2.95 50.03
CA GLY A 26 -32.23 3.44 48.75
C GLY A 26 -31.50 4.71 48.28
N THR A 27 -31.27 5.67 49.17
CA THR A 27 -30.51 6.91 48.84
C THR A 27 -29.06 6.63 48.55
N THR A 28 -28.40 5.68 49.26
CA THR A 28 -27.03 5.28 49.00
C THR A 28 -26.86 4.57 47.64
N LEU A 29 -27.84 3.72 47.27
CA LEU A 29 -27.86 3.06 45.96
C LEU A 29 -28.08 4.06 44.80
N ILE A 30 -28.95 5.04 44.98
CA ILE A 30 -29.17 6.11 43.99
C ILE A 30 -27.90 6.98 43.84
N PHE A 31 -27.24 7.32 44.96
CA PHE A 31 -25.99 8.08 44.93
C PHE A 31 -24.87 7.31 44.25
N LEU A 32 -24.76 5.98 44.48
CA LEU A 32 -23.79 5.13 43.83
C LEU A 32 -24.05 5.03 42.31
N ALA A 33 -25.30 4.86 41.92
CA ALA A 33 -25.71 4.77 40.52
C ALA A 33 -25.47 6.10 39.77
N THR A 34 -25.78 7.24 40.38
CA THR A 34 -25.51 8.57 39.80
C THR A 34 -24.00 8.84 39.69
N THR A 35 -23.20 8.42 40.69
CA THR A 35 -21.75 8.55 40.65
C THR A 35 -21.11 7.69 39.55
N ILE A 36 -21.59 6.45 39.35
CA ILE A 36 -21.14 5.59 38.29
C ILE A 36 -21.48 6.17 36.88
N VAL A 37 -22.69 6.71 36.72
CA VAL A 37 -23.09 7.37 35.46
C VAL A 37 -22.26 8.63 35.22
N PHE A 38 -22.02 9.46 36.25
CA PHE A 38 -21.14 10.63 36.13
C PHE A 38 -19.70 10.26 35.81
N LEU A 39 -19.14 9.21 36.45
CA LEU A 39 -17.79 8.72 36.13
C LEU A 39 -17.71 8.18 34.70
N SER A 40 -18.72 7.42 34.24
CA SER A 40 -18.78 6.90 32.88
C SER A 40 -18.90 8.00 31.82
N LEU A 41 -19.70 9.04 32.09
CA LEU A 41 -19.80 10.21 31.22
C LEU A 41 -18.50 11.03 31.22
N PHE A 42 -17.84 11.20 32.37
CA PHE A 42 -16.57 11.91 32.48
C PHE A 42 -15.41 11.16 31.79
N VAL A 43 -15.40 9.83 31.88
CA VAL A 43 -14.44 8.97 31.15
C VAL A 43 -14.74 9.01 29.64
N HIS A 44 -16.02 9.03 29.26
CA HIS A 44 -16.41 9.12 27.84
C HIS A 44 -16.07 10.49 27.24
N GLU A 45 -16.24 11.58 27.98
CA GLU A 45 -15.90 12.94 27.56
C GLU A 45 -14.38 13.16 27.51
N LYS A 46 -13.61 12.65 28.48
CA LYS A 46 -12.14 12.66 28.43
C LYS A 46 -11.53 11.82 27.30
N ASN A 47 -12.25 10.79 26.85
CA ASN A 47 -11.83 9.99 25.71
C ASN A 47 -12.21 10.62 24.35
N LYS A 48 -13.15 11.56 24.31
CA LYS A 48 -13.46 12.34 23.10
C LYS A 48 -12.37 13.35 22.72
N ASP A 49 -11.62 13.87 23.69
CA ASP A 49 -10.59 14.89 23.43
C ASP A 49 -9.18 14.32 23.13
N LYS A 50 -9.03 13.01 23.13
CA LYS A 50 -7.86 12.32 22.59
C LYS A 50 -8.30 11.54 21.35
N GLU A 51 -8.55 12.22 20.25
CA GLU A 51 -8.32 11.63 18.94
C GLU A 51 -6.83 11.26 18.89
N ILE A 52 -6.52 10.05 19.35
CA ILE A 52 -5.24 9.43 19.00
C ILE A 52 -5.37 9.26 17.48
N LYS A 53 -4.71 10.14 16.71
CA LYS A 53 -4.59 9.97 15.27
C LYS A 53 -4.10 8.55 15.07
N ASN A 54 -4.96 7.73 14.48
CA ASN A 54 -4.58 6.36 14.17
C ASN A 54 -3.35 6.44 13.25
N PRO A 55 -2.21 5.83 13.59
CA PRO A 55 -1.00 5.89 12.76
C PRO A 55 -1.22 5.27 11.37
N ASN A 56 -2.32 4.55 11.20
CA ASN A 56 -2.70 3.95 9.93
C ASN A 56 -3.55 4.86 9.04
N ASP A 57 -3.97 6.03 9.53
CA ASP A 57 -4.76 6.98 8.74
C ASP A 57 -3.92 7.63 7.64
N PRO A 58 -4.56 8.06 6.52
CA PRO A 58 -3.88 8.72 5.42
C PRO A 58 -3.25 10.04 5.85
N ILE A 59 -2.18 10.41 5.17
CA ILE A 59 -1.40 11.60 5.50
C ILE A 59 -1.58 12.68 4.43
N ASN A 60 -2.13 13.83 4.82
CA ASN A 60 -2.19 15.06 4.00
C ASN A 60 -2.72 14.83 2.57
N ILE A 61 -3.91 14.22 2.45
CA ILE A 61 -4.56 14.03 1.14
C ILE A 61 -4.80 15.38 0.48
N THR A 62 -4.31 15.55 -0.76
CA THR A 62 -4.57 16.74 -1.58
C THR A 62 -5.54 16.44 -2.71
N ASN A 63 -6.42 17.39 -3.03
CA ASN A 63 -7.31 17.33 -4.18
C ASN A 63 -6.72 18.03 -5.41
N GLU A 64 -5.55 18.65 -5.29
CA GLU A 64 -4.85 19.29 -6.39
C GLU A 64 -4.34 18.26 -7.40
N TRP A 65 -4.30 18.67 -8.68
CA TRP A 65 -3.65 17.88 -9.73
C TRP A 65 -2.15 18.14 -9.69
N ASP A 66 -1.42 17.45 -8.80
CA ASP A 66 0.02 17.58 -8.64
C ASP A 66 0.80 16.42 -9.29
N LYS A 67 0.25 15.85 -10.35
CA LYS A 67 0.83 14.72 -11.07
C LYS A 67 1.89 15.16 -12.08
N THR A 68 2.86 14.29 -12.35
CA THR A 68 3.96 14.54 -13.30
C THR A 68 3.54 14.44 -14.77
N PHE A 69 2.27 14.21 -15.02
CA PHE A 69 1.69 14.10 -16.36
C PHE A 69 0.43 14.96 -16.49
N LYS A 70 0.07 15.29 -17.73
CA LYS A 70 -1.10 16.12 -18.04
C LYS A 70 -2.39 15.34 -17.77
N LYS A 71 -3.39 16.06 -17.23
CA LYS A 71 -4.73 15.52 -17.06
C LYS A 71 -5.40 15.29 -18.41
N SER A 72 -5.95 14.10 -18.61
CA SER A 72 -6.75 13.78 -19.79
C SER A 72 -8.18 14.30 -19.66
N ASP A 73 -8.73 14.77 -20.77
CA ASP A 73 -10.14 15.14 -20.88
C ASP A 73 -11.06 13.95 -21.19
N LYS A 74 -10.49 12.77 -21.50
CA LYS A 74 -11.24 11.53 -21.83
C LYS A 74 -11.63 10.72 -20.62
N VAL A 75 -11.09 11.03 -19.42
CA VAL A 75 -11.33 10.27 -18.21
C VAL A 75 -11.86 11.14 -17.09
N ASN A 76 -12.67 10.55 -16.22
CA ASN A 76 -13.00 11.08 -14.90
C ASN A 76 -11.94 10.62 -13.91
N HIS A 77 -11.60 11.46 -12.96
CA HIS A 77 -10.64 11.17 -11.91
C HIS A 77 -11.21 11.55 -10.56
N LYS A 78 -11.07 10.66 -9.58
CA LYS A 78 -11.34 10.95 -8.17
C LYS A 78 -10.33 10.26 -7.27
N LYS A 79 -10.01 10.89 -6.16
CA LYS A 79 -9.19 10.26 -5.11
C LYS A 79 -10.08 9.39 -4.23
N VAL A 80 -9.57 8.23 -3.84
CA VAL A 80 -10.29 7.25 -3.03
C VAL A 80 -9.40 6.72 -1.90
N THR A 81 -10.04 6.19 -0.86
CA THR A 81 -9.35 5.51 0.26
C THR A 81 -9.94 4.13 0.45
N PHE A 82 -9.10 3.18 0.82
CA PHE A 82 -9.47 1.80 1.15
C PHE A 82 -8.47 1.24 2.18
N HIS A 83 -8.73 0.05 2.71
CA HIS A 83 -7.90 -0.51 3.78
C HIS A 83 -7.33 -1.85 3.37
N ASN A 84 -6.09 -2.11 3.74
CA ASN A 84 -5.54 -3.45 3.69
C ASN A 84 -5.92 -4.25 4.95
N ARG A 85 -5.63 -5.56 4.99
CA ARG A 85 -5.94 -6.42 6.14
C ARG A 85 -5.19 -6.07 7.42
N PHE A 86 -4.17 -5.23 7.35
CA PHE A 86 -3.44 -4.71 8.50
C PHE A 86 -4.05 -3.43 9.07
N GLY A 87 -5.18 -2.98 8.52
CA GLY A 87 -5.89 -1.77 8.93
C GLY A 87 -5.21 -0.47 8.49
N ILE A 88 -4.24 -0.53 7.57
CA ILE A 88 -3.61 0.65 7.00
C ILE A 88 -4.51 1.23 5.92
N THR A 89 -4.81 2.53 6.01
CA THR A 89 -5.56 3.24 4.98
C THR A 89 -4.68 3.56 3.80
N LEU A 90 -5.03 3.03 2.64
CA LEU A 90 -4.38 3.30 1.37
C LEU A 90 -5.10 4.42 0.64
N VAL A 91 -4.35 5.23 -0.10
CA VAL A 91 -4.88 6.31 -0.94
C VAL A 91 -4.60 5.99 -2.40
N GLY A 92 -5.64 6.03 -3.21
CA GLY A 92 -5.57 5.79 -4.64
C GLY A 92 -6.20 6.89 -5.47
N ASP A 93 -5.77 6.96 -6.72
CA ASP A 93 -6.38 7.74 -7.79
C ASP A 93 -7.17 6.79 -8.68
N LEU A 94 -8.49 6.91 -8.66
CA LEU A 94 -9.40 6.13 -9.51
C LEU A 94 -9.68 6.92 -10.79
N TYR A 95 -9.44 6.27 -11.92
CA TYR A 95 -9.75 6.82 -13.25
C TYR A 95 -10.83 5.98 -13.91
N GLU A 96 -11.84 6.62 -14.47
CA GLU A 96 -12.94 6.00 -15.21
C GLU A 96 -13.05 6.62 -16.61
N PRO A 97 -13.27 5.83 -17.67
CA PRO A 97 -13.53 6.40 -18.99
C PRO A 97 -14.80 7.25 -18.94
N LYS A 98 -14.80 8.44 -19.59
CA LYS A 98 -16.00 9.27 -19.70
C LYS A 98 -17.04 8.64 -20.61
N GLU A 99 -16.57 8.09 -21.72
CA GLU A 99 -17.40 7.35 -22.65
C GLU A 99 -17.35 5.87 -22.30
N LYS A 100 -18.43 5.37 -21.73
CA LYS A 100 -18.59 3.95 -21.37
C LYS A 100 -19.96 3.47 -21.80
N GLY A 101 -20.04 2.22 -22.27
CA GLY A 101 -21.30 1.55 -22.57
C GLY A 101 -22.11 1.23 -21.30
N ASP A 102 -23.32 0.73 -21.52
CA ASP A 102 -24.18 0.20 -20.46
C ASP A 102 -23.64 -1.17 -20.01
N GLY A 103 -22.98 -1.22 -18.87
CA GLY A 103 -22.45 -2.48 -18.33
C GLY A 103 -21.31 -2.29 -17.36
N LYS A 104 -20.95 -3.41 -16.73
CA LYS A 104 -19.79 -3.45 -15.84
C LYS A 104 -18.51 -3.52 -16.66
N LEU A 105 -17.50 -2.74 -16.27
CA LEU A 105 -16.21 -2.69 -16.93
C LEU A 105 -15.20 -3.60 -16.22
N ALA A 106 -14.18 -4.02 -16.96
CA ALA A 106 -12.98 -4.61 -16.39
C ALA A 106 -12.17 -3.53 -15.62
N ALA A 107 -11.45 -3.97 -14.60
CA ALA A 107 -10.67 -3.05 -13.78
C ALA A 107 -9.20 -3.45 -13.67
N ILE A 108 -8.34 -2.46 -13.39
CA ILE A 108 -6.89 -2.65 -13.22
C ILE A 108 -6.42 -1.91 -11.97
N ALA A 109 -5.76 -2.63 -11.04
CA ALA A 109 -5.01 -2.01 -9.96
C ALA A 109 -3.54 -1.84 -10.35
N LEU A 110 -2.94 -0.66 -10.05
CA LEU A 110 -1.60 -0.30 -10.50
C LEU A 110 -0.75 0.23 -9.34
N CYS A 111 0.52 -0.19 -9.28
CA CYS A 111 1.47 0.34 -8.34
C CYS A 111 2.91 0.35 -8.89
N GLY A 112 3.73 1.24 -8.34
CA GLY A 112 5.16 1.39 -8.66
C GLY A 112 5.47 2.60 -9.55
N PRO A 113 6.73 2.85 -9.81
CA PRO A 113 7.94 2.14 -9.38
C PRO A 113 8.15 2.11 -7.86
N PHE A 114 9.05 1.24 -7.38
CA PHE A 114 9.45 1.16 -5.98
C PHE A 114 10.08 2.49 -5.53
N GLY A 115 9.45 3.17 -4.56
CA GLY A 115 9.83 4.50 -4.11
C GLY A 115 9.25 5.67 -4.90
N ALA A 116 8.43 5.39 -5.93
CA ALA A 116 7.57 6.37 -6.57
C ALA A 116 6.23 6.50 -5.82
N VAL A 117 5.43 7.47 -6.23
CA VAL A 117 4.05 7.68 -5.78
C VAL A 117 3.09 7.59 -6.96
N LYS A 118 1.80 7.40 -6.67
CA LYS A 118 0.73 7.29 -7.68
C LYS A 118 0.60 8.48 -8.62
N GLU A 119 1.17 9.61 -8.26
CA GLU A 119 1.23 10.83 -9.09
C GLU A 119 2.29 10.76 -10.21
N GLN A 120 3.09 9.69 -10.25
CA GLN A 120 4.16 9.45 -11.22
C GLN A 120 3.75 8.35 -12.22
N ALA A 121 4.65 7.42 -12.55
CA ALA A 121 4.45 6.40 -13.59
C ALA A 121 3.16 5.59 -13.45
N SER A 122 2.80 5.10 -12.25
CA SER A 122 1.57 4.29 -12.09
C SER A 122 0.30 5.08 -12.40
N GLY A 123 0.25 6.37 -12.06
CA GLY A 123 -0.88 7.22 -12.43
C GLY A 123 -0.95 7.50 -13.93
N LEU A 124 0.20 7.67 -14.60
CA LEU A 124 0.26 7.80 -16.05
C LEU A 124 -0.28 6.54 -16.74
N TYR A 125 0.16 5.36 -16.30
CA TYR A 125 -0.37 4.09 -16.81
C TYR A 125 -1.88 3.97 -16.54
N ALA A 126 -2.32 4.30 -15.33
CA ALA A 126 -3.73 4.25 -14.97
C ALA A 126 -4.59 5.14 -15.88
N GLN A 127 -4.19 6.38 -16.10
CA GLN A 127 -4.89 7.29 -17.01
C GLN A 127 -4.94 6.73 -18.44
N ASN A 128 -3.81 6.24 -18.97
CA ASN A 128 -3.74 5.70 -20.33
C ASN A 128 -4.59 4.43 -20.51
N MET A 129 -4.65 3.55 -19.50
CA MET A 129 -5.51 2.36 -19.57
C MET A 129 -6.99 2.72 -19.40
N ALA A 130 -7.29 3.77 -18.61
CA ALA A 130 -8.67 4.27 -18.51
C ALA A 130 -9.16 4.90 -19.83
N GLU A 131 -8.30 5.61 -20.56
CA GLU A 131 -8.62 6.09 -21.93
C GLU A 131 -8.94 4.94 -22.91
N ARG A 132 -8.47 3.72 -22.59
CA ARG A 132 -8.66 2.51 -23.37
C ARG A 132 -9.84 1.64 -22.91
N GLY A 133 -10.63 2.14 -21.94
CA GLY A 133 -11.90 1.54 -21.55
C GLY A 133 -11.91 0.75 -20.25
N PHE A 134 -10.83 0.76 -19.46
CA PHE A 134 -10.79 0.12 -18.14
C PHE A 134 -11.12 1.11 -17.02
N ILE A 135 -11.64 0.62 -15.91
CA ILE A 135 -11.60 1.37 -14.65
C ILE A 135 -10.25 1.07 -13.99
N THR A 136 -9.49 2.10 -13.61
CA THR A 136 -8.13 1.90 -13.13
C THR A 136 -7.90 2.59 -11.80
N LEU A 137 -7.13 1.96 -10.93
CA LEU A 137 -6.78 2.43 -9.59
C LEU A 137 -5.26 2.43 -9.42
N ALA A 138 -4.63 3.60 -9.53
CA ALA A 138 -3.24 3.77 -9.10
C ALA A 138 -3.21 4.13 -7.62
N PHE A 139 -2.41 3.43 -6.81
CA PHE A 139 -2.37 3.65 -5.36
C PHE A 139 -0.95 3.84 -4.83
N ASP A 140 -0.83 4.61 -3.75
CA ASP A 140 0.38 4.62 -2.94
C ASP A 140 0.41 3.39 -2.05
N PRO A 141 1.50 2.63 -2.00
CA PRO A 141 1.61 1.52 -1.07
C PRO A 141 1.70 2.01 0.38
N SER A 142 1.41 1.14 1.32
CA SER A 142 1.57 1.39 2.75
C SER A 142 2.91 2.06 3.06
N PHE A 143 2.90 2.99 4.00
CA PHE A 143 4.05 3.76 4.51
C PHE A 143 4.57 4.86 3.59
N THR A 144 4.05 5.02 2.38
CA THR A 144 4.55 5.99 1.39
C THR A 144 3.45 6.89 0.85
N GLY A 145 3.85 7.99 0.20
CA GLY A 145 2.91 8.92 -0.43
C GLY A 145 1.88 9.47 0.55
N GLU A 146 0.61 9.42 0.14
CA GLU A 146 -0.54 9.82 0.96
C GLU A 146 -1.12 8.67 1.78
N SER A 147 -0.74 7.41 1.52
CA SER A 147 -1.18 6.24 2.31
C SER A 147 -0.65 6.27 3.73
N GLY A 148 -1.38 5.66 4.64
CA GLY A 148 -1.03 5.56 6.06
C GLY A 148 0.12 4.61 6.36
N GLY A 149 0.30 4.33 7.64
CA GLY A 149 1.32 3.44 8.18
C GLY A 149 2.55 4.18 8.71
N LEU A 150 3.06 3.69 9.84
CA LEU A 150 4.27 4.17 10.50
C LEU A 150 5.22 3.02 10.79
N PRO A 151 6.55 3.29 10.78
CA PRO A 151 7.19 4.55 10.39
C PRO A 151 7.06 4.82 8.89
N ARG A 152 7.20 6.10 8.47
CA ARG A 152 7.16 6.47 7.05
C ARG A 152 8.37 5.94 6.30
N ASP A 153 8.22 5.78 4.98
CA ASP A 153 9.27 5.34 4.07
C ASP A 153 9.83 3.95 4.42
N LEU A 154 8.97 3.12 5.03
CA LEU A 154 9.21 1.69 5.27
C LEU A 154 8.76 0.89 4.05
N ASN A 155 9.45 -0.21 3.77
CA ASN A 155 8.98 -1.25 2.87
C ASN A 155 8.82 -2.56 3.65
N SER A 156 7.67 -3.21 3.48
CA SER A 156 7.40 -4.53 4.04
C SER A 156 6.94 -5.48 2.93
N PRO A 157 7.68 -6.55 2.64
CA PRO A 157 7.30 -7.50 1.60
C PRO A 157 5.88 -8.06 1.74
N ASP A 158 5.46 -8.38 2.95
CA ASP A 158 4.13 -8.91 3.25
C ASP A 158 3.05 -7.85 3.09
N ILE A 159 3.21 -6.70 3.76
CA ILE A 159 2.20 -5.63 3.76
C ILE A 159 2.04 -5.05 2.35
N ASN A 160 3.15 -4.75 1.64
CA ASN A 160 3.06 -4.17 0.31
C ASN A 160 2.57 -5.17 -0.77
N THR A 161 2.68 -6.47 -0.53
CA THR A 161 1.99 -7.48 -1.35
C THR A 161 0.48 -7.43 -1.10
N ASP A 162 0.05 -7.33 0.16
CA ASP A 162 -1.35 -7.24 0.56
C ASP A 162 -2.03 -5.95 0.06
N ASP A 163 -1.28 -4.87 -0.11
CA ASP A 163 -1.81 -3.61 -0.66
C ASP A 163 -2.43 -3.80 -2.05
N PHE A 164 -1.89 -4.70 -2.90
CA PHE A 164 -2.52 -5.07 -4.17
C PHE A 164 -3.83 -5.85 -3.97
N SER A 165 -3.87 -6.82 -3.06
CA SER A 165 -5.12 -7.54 -2.74
C SER A 165 -6.19 -6.61 -2.19
N ALA A 166 -5.81 -5.63 -1.37
CA ALA A 166 -6.71 -4.60 -0.88
C ALA A 166 -7.27 -3.70 -2.00
N ALA A 167 -6.45 -3.38 -3.01
CA ALA A 167 -6.92 -2.68 -4.21
C ALA A 167 -7.90 -3.54 -5.02
N VAL A 168 -7.67 -4.85 -5.12
CA VAL A 168 -8.59 -5.82 -5.74
C VAL A 168 -9.90 -5.90 -4.94
N ASP A 169 -9.84 -5.94 -3.59
CA ASP A 169 -11.02 -5.91 -2.72
C ASP A 169 -11.87 -4.65 -3.01
N TYR A 170 -11.22 -3.48 -3.02
CA TYR A 170 -11.90 -2.22 -3.30
C TYR A 170 -12.57 -2.21 -4.67
N LEU A 171 -11.86 -2.63 -5.72
CA LEU A 171 -12.40 -2.67 -7.08
C LEU A 171 -13.54 -3.67 -7.21
N SER A 172 -13.44 -4.83 -6.59
CA SER A 172 -14.47 -5.89 -6.63
C SER A 172 -15.82 -5.46 -6.05
N LEU A 173 -15.83 -4.45 -5.16
CA LEU A 173 -17.03 -3.94 -4.49
C LEU A 173 -17.69 -2.76 -5.22
N GLN A 174 -17.13 -2.29 -6.34
CA GLN A 174 -17.73 -1.20 -7.11
C GLN A 174 -18.85 -1.70 -8.02
N ASP A 175 -19.99 -1.03 -8.01
CA ASP A 175 -21.18 -1.45 -8.79
C ASP A 175 -20.95 -1.51 -10.29
N ASN A 176 -20.06 -0.66 -10.81
CA ASN A 176 -19.75 -0.52 -12.23
C ASN A 176 -18.54 -1.37 -12.69
N ILE A 177 -18.01 -2.24 -11.83
CA ILE A 177 -16.89 -3.14 -12.13
C ILE A 177 -17.38 -4.58 -12.16
N ASP A 178 -16.89 -5.35 -13.12
CA ASP A 178 -17.04 -6.79 -13.15
C ASP A 178 -15.96 -7.45 -12.26
N PRO A 179 -16.31 -8.02 -11.09
CA PRO A 179 -15.34 -8.57 -10.16
C PRO A 179 -14.60 -9.80 -10.71
N GLU A 180 -15.13 -10.44 -11.77
CA GLU A 180 -14.44 -11.53 -12.47
C GLU A 180 -13.44 -11.03 -13.52
N LYS A 181 -13.35 -9.73 -13.76
CA LYS A 181 -12.50 -9.10 -14.78
C LYS A 181 -11.52 -8.09 -14.16
N ILE A 182 -10.68 -8.57 -13.25
CA ILE A 182 -9.68 -7.74 -12.58
C ILE A 182 -8.27 -8.14 -13.01
N ALA A 183 -7.52 -7.14 -13.47
CA ALA A 183 -6.10 -7.24 -13.77
C ALA A 183 -5.27 -6.38 -12.81
N ILE A 184 -3.97 -6.62 -12.76
CA ILE A 184 -3.02 -5.75 -12.07
C ILE A 184 -1.86 -5.37 -12.98
N ILE A 185 -1.27 -4.19 -12.74
CA ILE A 185 -0.02 -3.76 -13.38
C ILE A 185 0.98 -3.36 -12.30
N GLY A 186 2.14 -4.02 -12.30
CA GLY A 186 3.27 -3.68 -11.45
C GLY A 186 4.43 -3.09 -12.25
N ILE A 187 4.98 -1.95 -11.82
CA ILE A 187 6.07 -1.26 -12.52
C ILE A 187 7.33 -1.33 -11.67
N CYS A 188 8.48 -1.64 -12.27
CA CYS A 188 9.78 -1.71 -11.61
C CYS A 188 9.74 -2.68 -10.41
N GLY A 189 10.14 -2.26 -9.21
CA GLY A 189 10.10 -3.11 -8.03
C GLY A 189 8.72 -3.65 -7.68
N PHE A 190 7.66 -2.90 -7.95
CA PHE A 190 6.28 -3.39 -7.78
C PHE A 190 5.86 -4.41 -8.85
N GLY A 191 6.64 -4.61 -9.91
CA GLY A 191 6.50 -5.77 -10.79
C GLY A 191 6.76 -7.10 -10.07
N GLY A 192 7.78 -7.14 -9.21
CA GLY A 192 8.04 -8.30 -8.34
C GLY A 192 6.92 -8.55 -7.32
N TYR A 193 6.36 -7.48 -6.72
CA TYR A 193 5.20 -7.58 -5.82
C TYR A 193 3.94 -8.02 -6.56
N ALA A 194 3.73 -7.55 -7.79
CA ALA A 194 2.61 -7.98 -8.63
C ALA A 194 2.66 -9.49 -8.94
N LEU A 195 3.84 -10.02 -9.25
CA LEU A 195 4.03 -11.47 -9.41
C LEU A 195 3.81 -12.23 -8.09
N ASN A 196 4.25 -11.68 -6.97
CA ASN A 196 4.04 -12.30 -5.66
C ASN A 196 2.54 -12.36 -5.32
N VAL A 197 1.81 -11.26 -5.46
CA VAL A 197 0.35 -11.26 -5.18
C VAL A 197 -0.42 -12.15 -6.17
N ALA A 198 -0.02 -12.22 -7.43
CA ALA A 198 -0.64 -13.11 -8.42
C ALA A 198 -0.53 -14.60 -8.05
N SER A 199 0.49 -14.98 -7.27
CA SER A 199 0.61 -16.35 -6.73
C SER A 199 -0.25 -16.59 -5.50
N ILE A 200 -0.79 -15.53 -4.86
CA ILE A 200 -1.57 -15.60 -3.61
C ILE A 200 -3.06 -15.36 -3.88
N ASP A 201 -3.40 -14.44 -4.79
CA ASP A 201 -4.77 -13.98 -5.02
C ASP A 201 -5.31 -14.43 -6.40
N PRO A 202 -6.08 -15.52 -6.46
CA PRO A 202 -6.59 -16.07 -7.72
C PRO A 202 -7.68 -15.22 -8.39
N ARG A 203 -8.18 -14.15 -7.74
CA ARG A 203 -9.11 -13.19 -8.35
C ARG A 203 -8.44 -12.35 -9.41
N ILE A 204 -7.12 -12.21 -9.36
CA ILE A 204 -6.31 -11.51 -10.36
C ILE A 204 -6.23 -12.40 -11.61
N LYS A 205 -6.93 -12.01 -12.68
CA LYS A 205 -7.00 -12.81 -13.91
C LYS A 205 -5.82 -12.56 -14.85
N VAL A 206 -5.31 -11.33 -14.86
CA VAL A 206 -4.17 -10.92 -15.69
C VAL A 206 -3.21 -10.10 -14.87
N THR A 207 -1.93 -10.44 -14.94
CA THR A 207 -0.84 -9.68 -14.35
C THR A 207 0.06 -9.12 -15.44
N VAL A 208 0.22 -7.81 -15.47
CA VAL A 208 1.20 -7.15 -16.35
C VAL A 208 2.34 -6.60 -15.51
N VAL A 209 3.57 -6.89 -15.88
CA VAL A 209 4.75 -6.32 -15.23
C VAL A 209 5.60 -5.57 -16.23
N SER A 210 5.89 -4.32 -15.93
CA SER A 210 6.68 -3.43 -16.77
C SER A 210 8.03 -3.18 -16.12
N THR A 211 9.11 -3.42 -16.84
CA THR A 211 10.50 -3.15 -16.42
C THR A 211 10.81 -3.61 -15.00
N MET A 212 10.40 -4.83 -14.66
CA MET A 212 10.36 -5.35 -13.30
C MET A 212 11.72 -5.49 -12.60
N TYR A 213 11.67 -5.42 -11.27
CA TYR A 213 12.73 -5.86 -10.36
C TYR A 213 12.22 -6.91 -9.38
N ASP A 214 13.07 -7.84 -9.02
CA ASP A 214 12.94 -8.59 -7.78
C ASP A 214 13.67 -7.84 -6.65
N MET A 215 12.91 -7.06 -5.85
CA MET A 215 13.47 -6.26 -4.77
C MET A 215 14.14 -7.10 -3.69
N SER A 216 13.66 -8.31 -3.45
CA SER A 216 14.29 -9.24 -2.50
C SER A 216 15.65 -9.75 -3.01
N ARG A 217 15.75 -10.02 -4.30
CA ARG A 217 16.99 -10.47 -4.93
C ARG A 217 18.05 -9.37 -4.98
N ILE A 218 17.67 -8.16 -5.44
CA ILE A 218 18.65 -7.06 -5.53
C ILE A 218 19.20 -6.66 -4.15
N ILE A 219 18.38 -6.66 -3.11
CA ILE A 219 18.83 -6.34 -1.76
C ILE A 219 19.68 -7.48 -1.17
N ALA A 220 19.34 -8.75 -1.44
CA ALA A 220 20.07 -9.89 -0.90
C ALA A 220 21.38 -10.19 -1.65
N TYR A 221 21.37 -10.05 -2.97
CA TYR A 221 22.48 -10.51 -3.80
C TYR A 221 23.21 -9.39 -4.56
N GLY A 222 22.70 -8.17 -4.52
CA GLY A 222 23.28 -7.03 -5.24
C GLY A 222 23.02 -7.09 -6.74
N TYR A 223 23.53 -6.09 -7.45
CA TYR A 223 23.45 -6.04 -8.91
C TYR A 223 24.26 -7.18 -9.52
N ASN A 224 23.66 -7.93 -10.46
CA ASN A 224 24.23 -9.15 -11.06
C ASN A 224 24.58 -10.26 -10.05
N ASP A 225 23.94 -10.29 -8.88
CA ASP A 225 24.09 -11.33 -7.85
C ASP A 225 25.52 -11.53 -7.31
N ILE A 226 26.30 -10.47 -7.28
CA ILE A 226 27.72 -10.52 -6.87
C ILE A 226 27.95 -10.49 -5.36
N THR A 227 26.90 -10.24 -4.55
CA THR A 227 27.03 -10.14 -3.08
C THR A 227 27.19 -11.51 -2.45
N THR A 228 28.31 -11.70 -1.76
CA THR A 228 28.62 -12.97 -1.09
C THR A 228 27.82 -13.17 0.20
N PRO A 229 27.72 -14.39 0.75
CA PRO A 229 27.13 -14.66 2.06
C PRO A 229 27.76 -13.85 3.20
N GLU A 230 29.06 -13.65 3.16
CA GLU A 230 29.78 -12.85 4.15
C GLU A 230 29.42 -11.37 4.07
N GLN A 231 29.35 -10.80 2.87
CA GLN A 231 28.91 -9.41 2.68
C GLN A 231 27.46 -9.23 3.16
N ARG A 232 26.55 -10.18 2.90
CA ARG A 232 25.19 -10.14 3.45
C ARG A 232 25.19 -10.21 4.98
N TYR A 233 26.05 -11.02 5.57
CA TYR A 233 26.17 -11.09 7.04
C TYR A 233 26.63 -9.74 7.61
N ASN A 234 27.65 -9.11 7.00
CA ASN A 234 28.12 -7.78 7.40
C ASN A 234 27.03 -6.70 7.26
N THR A 235 26.21 -6.77 6.20
CA THR A 235 25.03 -5.92 6.05
C THR A 235 24.06 -6.10 7.23
N ARG A 236 23.79 -7.35 7.66
CA ARG A 236 22.95 -7.62 8.83
C ARG A 236 23.51 -7.05 10.12
N ILE A 237 24.83 -7.11 10.31
CA ILE A 237 25.52 -6.46 11.46
C ILE A 237 25.25 -4.95 11.44
N SER A 238 25.48 -4.30 10.30
CA SER A 238 25.29 -2.85 10.16
C SER A 238 23.83 -2.44 10.40
N LEU A 239 22.86 -3.21 9.87
CA LEU A 239 21.44 -2.97 10.09
C LEU A 239 21.04 -3.17 11.58
N ALA A 240 21.62 -4.16 12.26
CA ALA A 240 21.37 -4.37 13.68
C ALA A 240 21.93 -3.20 14.53
N GLN A 241 23.09 -2.69 14.18
CA GLN A 241 23.67 -1.49 14.82
C GLN A 241 22.79 -0.25 14.56
N GLN A 242 22.33 -0.05 13.32
CA GLN A 242 21.44 1.05 12.97
C GLN A 242 20.13 1.01 13.77
N ARG A 243 19.54 -0.16 14.00
CA ARG A 243 18.34 -0.31 14.84
C ARG A 243 18.55 0.24 16.26
N ILE A 244 19.73 0.01 16.84
CA ILE A 244 20.07 0.53 18.18
C ILE A 244 20.18 2.05 18.13
N ILE A 245 20.79 2.61 17.08
CA ILE A 245 20.94 4.05 16.89
C ILE A 245 19.55 4.70 16.74
N ASP A 246 18.71 4.17 15.86
CA ASP A 246 17.33 4.65 15.63
C ASP A 246 16.53 4.64 16.93
N TYR A 247 16.59 3.54 17.69
CA TYR A 247 15.91 3.42 18.98
C TYR A 247 16.38 4.46 20.01
N LYS A 248 17.70 4.69 20.10
CA LYS A 248 18.26 5.70 21.02
C LYS A 248 17.87 7.11 20.64
N ASN A 249 17.84 7.40 19.35
CA ASN A 249 17.57 8.74 18.82
C ASN A 249 16.07 9.08 18.79
N GLY A 250 15.19 8.07 18.83
CA GLY A 250 13.74 8.25 18.67
C GLY A 250 13.32 8.66 17.26
N TYR A 251 14.18 8.47 16.27
CA TYR A 251 13.88 8.66 14.84
C TYR A 251 14.64 7.64 13.97
N TYR A 252 14.19 7.47 12.75
CA TYR A 252 14.73 6.48 11.82
C TYR A 252 15.61 7.15 10.77
N ALA A 253 16.82 6.61 10.56
CA ALA A 253 17.71 7.02 9.48
C ALA A 253 17.18 6.55 8.13
N THR A 254 17.39 7.34 7.08
CA THR A 254 17.00 7.04 5.70
C THR A 254 18.21 6.91 4.78
N GLN A 255 18.08 6.13 3.71
CA GLN A 255 19.09 5.94 2.68
C GLN A 255 18.47 5.55 1.33
N GLY A 256 19.26 5.59 0.27
CA GLY A 256 18.88 5.06 -1.05
C GLY A 256 18.00 5.96 -1.90
N GLY A 257 17.83 7.24 -1.52
CA GLY A 257 17.31 8.27 -2.41
C GLY A 257 18.33 8.65 -3.49
N ASN A 258 17.87 9.24 -4.59
CA ASN A 258 18.79 9.78 -5.58
C ASN A 258 19.59 10.97 -5.00
N PRO A 259 20.89 11.08 -5.29
CA PRO A 259 21.71 12.19 -4.80
C PRO A 259 21.23 13.53 -5.34
N GLU A 260 21.66 14.64 -4.69
CA GLU A 260 21.27 15.99 -5.14
C GLU A 260 21.91 16.33 -6.49
N GLU A 261 23.13 15.87 -6.75
CA GLU A 261 23.82 16.07 -8.02
C GLU A 261 23.69 14.84 -8.91
N ARG A 262 23.66 15.05 -10.23
CA ARG A 262 23.61 13.97 -11.21
C ARG A 262 24.88 13.11 -11.11
N PRO A 263 24.77 11.79 -10.87
CA PRO A 263 25.94 10.95 -10.63
C PRO A 263 26.79 10.76 -11.88
N ASN A 264 28.11 10.77 -11.69
CA ASN A 264 29.09 10.35 -12.67
C ASN A 264 29.32 8.83 -12.51
N GLY A 265 28.44 8.00 -13.05
CA GLY A 265 28.50 6.55 -12.83
C GLY A 265 27.81 5.76 -13.95
N PRO A 266 27.43 4.52 -13.69
CA PRO A 266 26.68 3.72 -14.64
C PRO A 266 25.46 4.46 -15.20
N LEU A 267 25.18 4.27 -16.48
CA LEU A 267 24.11 4.99 -17.19
C LEU A 267 22.77 4.89 -16.47
N PHE A 268 22.43 3.73 -15.93
CA PHE A 268 21.14 3.56 -15.24
C PHE A 268 20.97 4.43 -14.00
N LEU A 269 22.05 4.74 -13.26
CA LEU A 269 21.98 5.67 -12.12
C LEU A 269 21.71 7.11 -12.59
N GLN A 270 22.30 7.49 -13.74
CA GLN A 270 22.04 8.77 -14.37
C GLN A 270 20.56 8.86 -14.83
N GLN A 271 20.04 7.81 -15.45
CA GLN A 271 18.64 7.73 -15.90
C GLN A 271 17.64 7.80 -14.74
N TYR A 272 17.93 7.18 -13.59
CA TYR A 272 17.13 7.34 -12.38
C TYR A 272 17.15 8.78 -11.87
N TRP A 273 18.32 9.41 -11.86
CA TRP A 273 18.43 10.81 -11.47
C TRP A 273 17.65 11.71 -12.43
N ASP A 274 17.81 11.51 -13.74
CA ASP A 274 17.12 12.27 -14.79
C ASP A 274 15.58 12.16 -14.66
N TYR A 275 15.06 11.01 -14.18
CA TYR A 275 13.64 10.86 -13.90
C TYR A 275 13.24 11.48 -12.55
N TYR A 276 13.89 11.11 -11.45
CA TYR A 276 13.41 11.46 -10.10
C TYR A 276 13.81 12.85 -9.61
N LYS A 277 14.83 13.48 -10.19
CA LYS A 277 15.39 14.77 -9.74
C LYS A 277 15.14 15.93 -10.72
N THR A 278 14.49 15.69 -11.84
CA THR A 278 14.13 16.72 -12.83
C THR A 278 12.62 16.83 -13.00
N GLU A 279 12.15 17.82 -13.74
CA GLU A 279 10.73 18.02 -14.06
C GLU A 279 10.08 16.82 -14.75
N ARG A 280 10.87 15.90 -15.29
CA ARG A 280 10.37 14.69 -15.94
C ARG A 280 9.53 13.83 -15.00
N GLY A 281 9.95 13.66 -13.75
CA GLY A 281 9.25 12.79 -12.82
C GLY A 281 9.47 13.11 -11.34
N TYR A 282 10.08 14.26 -11.01
CA TYR A 282 10.20 14.67 -9.60
C TYR A 282 8.83 14.82 -8.95
N HIS A 283 8.70 14.25 -7.74
CA HIS A 283 7.52 14.47 -6.93
C HIS A 283 7.88 14.63 -5.44
N LYS A 284 7.28 15.64 -4.79
CA LYS A 284 7.59 15.99 -3.38
C LYS A 284 7.31 14.87 -2.36
N ARG A 285 6.43 13.92 -2.68
CA ARG A 285 6.11 12.76 -1.81
C ARG A 285 6.84 11.48 -2.20
N SER A 286 7.54 11.46 -3.33
CA SER A 286 8.29 10.27 -3.78
C SER A 286 9.52 10.04 -2.92
N VAL A 287 9.68 8.81 -2.44
CA VAL A 287 10.84 8.36 -1.68
C VAL A 287 12.14 8.54 -2.47
N ASN A 288 12.11 8.16 -3.78
CA ASN A 288 13.27 8.25 -4.65
C ASN A 288 13.64 9.69 -5.05
N SER A 289 12.68 10.62 -5.04
CA SER A 289 12.94 12.04 -5.29
C SER A 289 13.54 12.75 -4.08
N ASN A 290 13.51 12.13 -2.89
CA ASN A 290 13.89 12.72 -1.62
C ASN A 290 14.94 11.88 -0.87
N LYS A 291 14.74 11.65 0.44
CA LYS A 291 15.74 11.05 1.33
C LYS A 291 15.93 9.55 1.20
N GLY A 292 15.05 8.88 0.44
CA GLY A 292 15.09 7.43 0.32
C GLY A 292 14.33 6.69 1.43
N TRP A 293 14.54 5.39 1.50
CA TRP A 293 13.87 4.47 2.41
C TRP A 293 14.51 4.46 3.80
N LEU A 294 13.76 4.03 4.80
CA LEU A 294 14.36 3.71 6.09
C LEU A 294 15.50 2.71 5.91
N THR A 295 16.66 3.03 6.48
CA THR A 295 17.86 2.17 6.37
C THR A 295 17.57 0.74 6.80
N THR A 296 16.82 0.57 7.90
CA THR A 296 16.48 -0.75 8.45
C THR A 296 15.37 -1.50 7.71
N ALA A 297 14.68 -0.86 6.76
CA ALA A 297 13.65 -1.50 5.91
C ALA A 297 14.23 -2.65 5.07
N GLN A 298 15.52 -2.58 4.71
CA GLN A 298 16.19 -3.64 3.96
C GLN A 298 16.24 -4.98 4.69
N SER A 299 16.13 -5.00 6.01
CA SER A 299 16.20 -6.23 6.82
C SER A 299 15.17 -7.28 6.39
N SER A 300 13.95 -6.85 6.06
CA SER A 300 12.89 -7.75 5.61
C SER A 300 13.17 -8.31 4.22
N LEU A 301 13.61 -7.46 3.29
CA LEU A 301 13.94 -7.87 1.92
C LEU A 301 15.14 -8.81 1.84
N LEU A 302 16.15 -8.62 2.70
CA LEU A 302 17.31 -9.52 2.79
C LEU A 302 16.93 -10.97 3.09
N ASN A 303 15.77 -11.19 3.71
CA ASN A 303 15.38 -12.52 4.21
C ASN A 303 14.07 -13.03 3.59
N THR A 304 13.59 -12.38 2.53
CA THR A 304 12.38 -12.74 1.78
C THR A 304 12.74 -13.21 0.39
N LYS A 305 11.90 -14.05 -0.19
CA LYS A 305 11.95 -14.45 -1.60
C LYS A 305 10.61 -14.15 -2.25
N LEU A 306 10.46 -12.93 -2.81
CA LEU A 306 9.20 -12.49 -3.43
C LEU A 306 8.72 -13.43 -4.53
N LEU A 307 9.63 -13.98 -5.32
CA LEU A 307 9.30 -14.83 -6.46
C LEU A 307 9.33 -16.34 -6.16
N GLN A 308 9.16 -16.73 -4.89
CA GLN A 308 9.27 -18.13 -4.46
C GLN A 308 8.22 -19.04 -5.13
N PHE A 309 6.99 -18.55 -5.28
CA PHE A 309 5.85 -19.32 -5.79
C PHE A 309 5.36 -18.83 -7.16
N THR A 310 6.18 -18.09 -7.90
CA THR A 310 5.87 -17.60 -9.24
C THR A 310 5.51 -18.74 -10.22
N ASN A 311 6.05 -19.94 -10.02
CA ASN A 311 5.71 -21.14 -10.79
C ASN A 311 4.30 -21.68 -10.51
N GLU A 312 3.60 -21.19 -9.49
CA GLU A 312 2.24 -21.59 -9.14
C GLU A 312 1.17 -20.65 -9.72
N ILE A 313 1.58 -19.53 -10.34
CA ILE A 313 0.65 -18.62 -11.03
C ILE A 313 -0.03 -19.37 -12.17
N LYS A 314 -1.37 -19.37 -12.15
CA LYS A 314 -2.21 -20.04 -13.18
C LYS A 314 -2.76 -19.07 -14.22
N ASN A 315 -2.96 -17.82 -13.82
CA ASN A 315 -3.55 -16.78 -14.64
C ASN A 315 -2.53 -16.21 -15.65
N ALA A 316 -3.02 -15.36 -16.56
CA ALA A 316 -2.20 -14.81 -17.63
C ALA A 316 -1.16 -13.81 -17.09
N VAL A 317 0.04 -13.84 -17.66
CA VAL A 317 1.14 -12.93 -17.28
C VAL A 317 1.80 -12.34 -18.51
N LEU A 318 1.76 -11.02 -18.65
CA LEU A 318 2.52 -10.26 -19.63
C LEU A 318 3.70 -9.57 -18.95
N MET A 319 4.88 -9.81 -19.45
CA MET A 319 6.09 -9.12 -19.01
C MET A 319 6.62 -8.24 -20.13
N ILE A 320 6.90 -6.97 -19.82
CA ILE A 320 7.40 -5.97 -20.76
C ILE A 320 8.71 -5.42 -20.21
N HIS A 321 9.75 -5.38 -21.02
CA HIS A 321 11.05 -4.89 -20.59
C HIS A 321 11.77 -4.16 -21.72
N GLY A 322 12.54 -3.11 -21.37
CA GLY A 322 13.48 -2.52 -22.29
C GLY A 322 14.65 -3.47 -22.51
N LYS A 323 15.05 -3.67 -23.74
CA LYS A 323 16.17 -4.58 -24.10
C LYS A 323 17.52 -4.06 -23.62
N GLU A 324 17.67 -2.74 -23.51
CA GLU A 324 18.88 -2.07 -23.00
C GLU A 324 18.78 -1.79 -21.49
N ALA A 325 17.69 -2.23 -20.84
CA ALA A 325 17.53 -2.02 -19.41
C ALA A 325 18.49 -2.89 -18.59
N HIS A 326 19.24 -2.25 -17.68
CA HIS A 326 20.16 -2.92 -16.76
C HIS A 326 19.46 -3.97 -15.87
N SER A 327 18.14 -3.88 -15.72
CA SER A 327 17.28 -4.77 -14.93
C SER A 327 16.67 -5.93 -15.72
N LEU A 328 16.97 -6.07 -17.02
CA LEU A 328 16.37 -7.08 -17.90
C LEU A 328 16.54 -8.51 -17.37
N TYR A 329 17.67 -8.79 -16.72
CA TYR A 329 17.95 -10.12 -16.17
C TYR A 329 16.96 -10.57 -15.09
N PHE A 330 16.36 -9.64 -14.33
CA PHE A 330 15.28 -9.96 -13.40
C PHE A 330 14.02 -10.43 -14.13
N GLY A 331 13.66 -9.73 -15.20
CA GLY A 331 12.49 -10.09 -16.03
C GLY A 331 12.67 -11.46 -16.67
N ARG A 332 13.82 -11.72 -17.30
CA ARG A 332 14.14 -13.02 -17.92
C ARG A 332 14.12 -14.17 -16.91
N ASP A 333 14.68 -13.98 -15.72
CA ASP A 333 14.66 -14.97 -14.65
C ASP A 333 13.25 -15.24 -14.14
N ALA A 334 12.46 -14.18 -13.86
CA ALA A 334 11.08 -14.33 -13.44
C ALA A 334 10.22 -15.04 -14.49
N TYR A 335 10.35 -14.67 -15.75
CA TYR A 335 9.65 -15.32 -16.87
C TYR A 335 9.98 -16.82 -16.98
N SER A 336 11.23 -17.19 -16.76
CA SER A 336 11.66 -18.59 -16.80
C SER A 336 10.98 -19.45 -15.72
N LYS A 337 10.57 -18.85 -14.59
CA LYS A 337 9.89 -19.54 -13.48
C LYS A 337 8.39 -19.72 -13.71
N LEU A 338 7.77 -18.90 -14.57
CA LEU A 338 6.35 -19.02 -14.87
C LEU A 338 6.04 -20.33 -15.59
N THR A 339 5.00 -21.03 -15.16
CA THR A 339 4.53 -22.30 -15.77
C THR A 339 3.19 -22.17 -16.47
N THR A 340 2.47 -21.04 -16.28
CA THR A 340 1.21 -20.80 -17.00
C THR A 340 1.42 -20.86 -18.52
N PRO A 341 0.51 -21.45 -19.30
CA PRO A 341 0.57 -21.43 -20.77
C PRO A 341 0.30 -20.02 -21.33
N ASN A 342 -0.40 -19.17 -20.57
CA ASN A 342 -0.77 -17.81 -20.94
C ASN A 342 0.28 -16.81 -20.44
N LYS A 343 1.54 -16.97 -20.90
CA LYS A 343 2.62 -16.04 -20.55
C LYS A 343 3.30 -15.51 -21.81
N GLU A 344 3.60 -14.22 -21.77
CA GLU A 344 4.34 -13.55 -22.84
C GLU A 344 5.45 -12.66 -22.26
N PHE A 345 6.54 -12.52 -23.02
CA PHE A 345 7.64 -11.63 -22.67
C PHE A 345 7.99 -10.77 -23.87
N MET A 346 7.74 -9.47 -23.74
CA MET A 346 8.06 -8.46 -24.75
C MET A 346 9.33 -7.71 -24.36
N GLU A 347 10.38 -7.83 -25.16
CA GLU A 347 11.57 -7.00 -25.06
C GLU A 347 11.52 -5.90 -26.12
N ILE A 348 11.58 -4.62 -25.69
CA ILE A 348 11.49 -3.46 -26.58
C ILE A 348 12.90 -3.02 -26.97
N ASP A 349 13.21 -3.09 -28.25
CA ASP A 349 14.51 -2.70 -28.79
C ASP A 349 14.82 -1.22 -28.51
N GLY A 350 16.04 -0.94 -28.09
CA GLY A 350 16.54 0.42 -27.81
C GLY A 350 15.98 1.08 -26.55
N ALA A 351 15.03 0.43 -25.84
CA ALA A 351 14.44 1.00 -24.63
C ALA A 351 15.27 0.65 -23.39
N TYR A 352 15.42 1.63 -22.51
CA TYR A 352 16.02 1.50 -21.19
C TYR A 352 14.96 1.33 -20.10
N HIS A 353 15.40 1.15 -18.87
CA HIS A 353 14.51 0.91 -17.73
C HIS A 353 13.51 2.04 -17.50
N CYS A 354 13.99 3.30 -17.45
CA CYS A 354 13.16 4.46 -17.16
C CYS A 354 12.33 4.95 -18.37
N ASP A 355 12.56 4.44 -19.58
CA ASP A 355 11.73 4.74 -20.73
C ASP A 355 10.34 4.15 -20.59
N LEU A 356 10.23 3.03 -19.85
CA LEU A 356 8.95 2.41 -19.50
C LEU A 356 8.25 3.07 -18.31
N TYR A 357 8.72 4.21 -17.82
CA TYR A 357 8.01 4.98 -16.78
C TYR A 357 7.04 6.00 -17.36
N ASP A 358 7.44 6.70 -18.41
CA ASP A 358 6.73 7.88 -18.91
C ASP A 358 6.83 8.14 -20.43
N ASN A 359 7.63 7.37 -21.17
CA ASN A 359 7.75 7.54 -22.61
C ASN A 359 6.57 6.85 -23.33
N LEU A 360 5.59 7.67 -23.75
CA LEU A 360 4.38 7.19 -24.41
C LEU A 360 4.62 6.53 -25.78
N ASP A 361 5.74 6.87 -26.43
CA ASP A 361 6.10 6.28 -27.72
C ASP A 361 6.76 4.89 -27.56
N VAL A 362 7.19 4.57 -26.34
CA VAL A 362 7.85 3.30 -26.00
C VAL A 362 6.92 2.33 -25.30
N ILE A 363 6.06 2.83 -24.40
CA ILE A 363 5.14 1.99 -23.62
C ILE A 363 4.03 1.44 -24.53
N PRO A 364 3.89 0.12 -24.71
CA PRO A 364 2.97 -0.46 -25.67
C PRO A 364 1.54 -0.58 -25.11
N PHE A 365 0.90 0.56 -24.75
CA PHE A 365 -0.42 0.56 -24.12
C PHE A 365 -1.51 -0.16 -24.88
N ASP A 366 -1.51 -0.09 -26.21
CA ASP A 366 -2.50 -0.77 -27.02
C ASP A 366 -2.33 -2.30 -26.99
N TYR A 367 -1.07 -2.75 -26.97
CA TYR A 367 -0.77 -4.18 -26.78
C TYR A 367 -1.16 -4.67 -25.38
N ILE A 368 -0.89 -3.88 -24.35
CA ILE A 368 -1.32 -4.18 -22.97
C ILE A 368 -2.83 -4.33 -22.90
N LYS A 369 -3.60 -3.40 -23.52
CA LYS A 369 -5.06 -3.47 -23.63
C LYS A 369 -5.50 -4.77 -24.30
N GLU A 370 -4.92 -5.09 -25.45
CA GLU A 370 -5.27 -6.27 -26.24
C GLU A 370 -5.00 -7.54 -25.43
N TYR A 371 -3.82 -7.65 -24.81
CA TYR A 371 -3.48 -8.80 -23.99
C TYR A 371 -4.45 -8.98 -22.81
N ILE A 372 -4.75 -7.91 -22.07
CA ILE A 372 -5.70 -7.97 -20.96
C ILE A 372 -7.08 -8.43 -21.46
N ASN A 373 -7.62 -7.85 -22.52
CA ASN A 373 -8.93 -8.20 -23.03
C ASN A 373 -9.01 -9.66 -23.49
N ASN A 374 -7.96 -10.19 -24.12
CA ASN A 374 -7.91 -11.57 -24.59
C ASN A 374 -7.89 -12.59 -23.46
N HIS A 375 -7.48 -12.22 -22.25
CA HIS A 375 -7.33 -13.12 -21.11
C HIS A 375 -8.30 -12.84 -19.94
N LEU A 376 -9.20 -11.85 -20.08
CA LEU A 376 -10.27 -11.59 -19.12
C LEU A 376 -11.60 -12.28 -19.48
N ASN A 377 -11.67 -12.98 -20.59
CA ASN A 377 -12.88 -13.66 -21.07
C ASN A 377 -12.93 -15.12 -20.63
#